data_cbdc8adfb7eae7273a9b272417c3b5db
#
_entry.id   cbdc8adfb7eae7273a9b272417c3b5db
#
_cell.length_a   1.000
_cell.length_b   1.000
_cell.length_c   1.000
_cell.angle_alpha   90.00
_cell.angle_beta   90.00
_cell.angle_gamma   90.00
#
_symmetry.space_group_name_H-M   'P 1'
#
loop_
_entity.id
_entity.type
_entity.pdbx_description
1 polymer ?
#
loop_
_entity_poly.entity_id
_entity_poly.type
_entity_poly.pdbx_seq_one_letter_code
_entity_poly.pdbx_strand_id
1 'polypeptide(L)'
;MVDAMEISPDITNQGQIAFTKNTLAVYDWMVLGLACHLIWRCPNERILAFYRAHLSGNHLEVGVGTGFFLDRSTFPTVQPRLALLDLNRNCLERTAQRLAHYQPTIYQANILNPIEIQTPAFNSVCLNYVLHCLPGSFPEKGKVFAHLRPLLKPGGVLFGATVLHGGVQRNAPARLFMRWLNTRQVFSNARDDRDGLVAALEQHLSDVQVHLVGCVALFSGRV
;
A
#
# COMPACT_ATOMS: atom_id res chain seq x y z
N MET A 1 -10.54 27.35 -16.38
CA MET A 1 -11.49 26.31 -15.99
C MET A 1 -10.95 25.05 -16.64
N VAL A 2 -10.15 24.30 -15.90
CA VAL A 2 -9.54 23.06 -16.38
C VAL A 2 -10.44 21.95 -15.86
N ASP A 3 -11.09 21.23 -16.79
CA ASP A 3 -11.94 20.09 -16.49
C ASP A 3 -11.18 19.07 -15.64
N ALA A 4 -11.69 18.80 -14.47
CA ALA A 4 -11.28 17.67 -13.67
C ALA A 4 -11.66 16.40 -14.45
N MET A 5 -10.66 15.76 -15.04
CA MET A 5 -10.82 14.48 -15.74
C MET A 5 -11.32 13.45 -14.72
N GLU A 6 -12.62 13.16 -14.70
CA GLU A 6 -13.19 12.07 -13.93
C GLU A 6 -12.48 10.77 -14.31
N ILE A 7 -11.77 10.19 -13.36
CA ILE A 7 -11.13 8.88 -13.54
C ILE A 7 -12.27 7.86 -13.67
N SER A 8 -12.42 7.31 -14.87
CA SER A 8 -13.46 6.33 -15.18
C SER A 8 -13.44 5.15 -14.18
N PRO A 9 -14.60 4.72 -13.66
CA PRO A 9 -14.73 3.56 -12.75
C PRO A 9 -14.09 2.26 -13.28
N ASP A 10 -13.93 2.17 -14.58
CA ASP A 10 -13.43 0.98 -15.29
C ASP A 10 -11.93 0.70 -15.05
N ILE A 11 -11.10 1.74 -14.91
CA ILE A 11 -9.65 1.59 -14.69
C ILE A 11 -9.35 1.10 -13.28
N THR A 12 -10.16 1.50 -12.31
CA THR A 12 -10.04 1.04 -10.91
C THR A 12 -10.48 -0.42 -10.76
N ASN A 13 -11.39 -0.89 -11.60
CA ASN A 13 -11.90 -2.27 -11.58
C ASN A 13 -10.92 -3.28 -12.20
N GLN A 14 -10.07 -2.90 -13.13
CA GLN A 14 -9.19 -3.85 -13.83
C GLN A 14 -8.09 -4.41 -12.93
N GLY A 15 -7.55 -3.63 -11.99
CA GLY A 15 -6.63 -4.11 -10.96
C GLY A 15 -7.29 -5.10 -9.98
N GLN A 16 -8.62 -5.02 -9.80
CA GLN A 16 -9.37 -5.90 -8.89
C GLN A 16 -9.65 -7.30 -9.49
N ILE A 17 -9.69 -7.44 -10.81
CA ILE A 17 -9.96 -8.73 -11.49
C ILE A 17 -8.88 -9.76 -11.16
N ALA A 18 -7.65 -9.33 -10.84
CA ALA A 18 -6.56 -10.21 -10.44
C ALA A 18 -6.75 -10.85 -9.04
N PHE A 19 -7.67 -10.33 -8.21
CA PHE A 19 -7.83 -10.73 -6.80
C PHE A 19 -9.12 -11.53 -6.56
N THR A 20 -9.29 -12.65 -7.29
CA THR A 20 -10.32 -13.65 -6.95
C THR A 20 -9.85 -14.53 -5.79
N LYS A 21 -10.79 -15.20 -5.08
CA LYS A 21 -10.45 -16.05 -3.91
C LYS A 21 -9.38 -17.12 -4.21
N ASN A 22 -9.35 -17.65 -5.42
CA ASN A 22 -8.39 -18.70 -5.82
C ASN A 22 -7.01 -18.12 -6.23
N THR A 23 -6.97 -16.92 -6.81
CA THR A 23 -5.71 -16.25 -7.19
C THR A 23 -4.95 -15.70 -6.00
N LEU A 24 -5.63 -15.30 -4.92
CA LEU A 24 -4.99 -14.79 -3.70
C LEU A 24 -4.11 -15.82 -2.99
N ALA A 25 -4.42 -17.12 -3.06
CA ALA A 25 -3.59 -18.16 -2.45
C ALA A 25 -2.25 -18.38 -3.19
N VAL A 26 -2.30 -18.31 -4.53
CA VAL A 26 -1.13 -18.44 -5.40
C VAL A 26 -0.30 -17.15 -5.39
N TYR A 27 -0.95 -16.01 -5.18
CA TYR A 27 -0.36 -14.68 -5.14
C TYR A 27 0.71 -14.55 -4.04
N ASP A 28 0.43 -15.01 -2.82
CA ASP A 28 1.38 -14.95 -1.69
C ASP A 28 2.68 -15.68 -2.03
N TRP A 29 2.60 -16.85 -2.66
CA TRP A 29 3.78 -17.65 -2.96
C TRP A 29 4.57 -17.12 -4.18
N MET A 30 3.89 -16.77 -5.27
CA MET A 30 4.55 -16.32 -6.50
C MET A 30 5.02 -14.87 -6.43
N VAL A 31 4.17 -13.95 -5.96
CA VAL A 31 4.43 -12.51 -6.00
C VAL A 31 5.23 -12.08 -4.78
N LEU A 32 4.83 -12.48 -3.57
CA LEU A 32 5.54 -12.09 -2.35
C LEU A 32 6.77 -12.96 -2.09
N GLY A 33 6.75 -14.26 -2.46
CA GLY A 33 7.91 -15.13 -2.28
C GLY A 33 9.01 -14.86 -3.32
N LEU A 34 8.76 -15.21 -4.57
CA LEU A 34 9.80 -15.24 -5.61
C LEU A 34 10.06 -13.86 -6.22
N ALA A 35 8.99 -13.10 -6.54
CA ALA A 35 9.13 -11.82 -7.22
C ALA A 35 9.78 -10.75 -6.33
N CYS A 36 9.44 -10.69 -5.04
CA CYS A 36 10.05 -9.73 -4.12
C CYS A 36 11.55 -9.93 -3.98
N HIS A 37 12.01 -11.17 -3.89
CA HIS A 37 13.43 -11.47 -3.69
C HIS A 37 14.25 -11.33 -4.98
N LEU A 38 13.80 -11.95 -6.08
CA LEU A 38 14.59 -12.06 -7.31
C LEU A 38 14.34 -10.92 -8.29
N ILE A 39 13.09 -10.47 -8.41
CA ILE A 39 12.69 -9.45 -9.39
C ILE A 39 12.88 -8.07 -8.79
N TRP A 40 12.23 -7.78 -7.67
CA TRP A 40 12.30 -6.46 -7.04
C TRP A 40 13.57 -6.25 -6.20
N ARG A 41 14.31 -7.31 -5.87
CA ARG A 41 15.51 -7.29 -5.03
C ARG A 41 15.26 -6.64 -3.66
N CYS A 42 14.07 -6.84 -3.14
CA CYS A 42 13.65 -6.41 -1.80
C CYS A 42 13.14 -7.63 -1.04
N PRO A 43 13.97 -8.29 -0.23
CA PRO A 43 13.55 -9.42 0.59
C PRO A 43 12.42 -9.04 1.54
N ASN A 44 11.46 -9.94 1.74
CA ASN A 44 10.32 -9.73 2.62
C ASN A 44 10.73 -9.36 4.06
N GLU A 45 11.87 -9.88 4.52
CA GLU A 45 12.44 -9.60 5.85
C GLU A 45 12.74 -8.11 6.04
N ARG A 46 13.15 -7.41 4.97
CA ARG A 46 13.38 -5.96 5.00
C ARG A 46 12.07 -5.20 5.17
N ILE A 47 11.04 -5.62 4.45
CA ILE A 47 9.71 -5.02 4.55
C ILE A 47 9.11 -5.31 5.92
N LEU A 48 9.21 -6.55 6.42
CA LEU A 48 8.71 -6.94 7.74
C LEU A 48 9.42 -6.19 8.87
N ALA A 49 10.75 -6.00 8.77
CA ALA A 49 11.51 -5.23 9.75
C ALA A 49 11.03 -3.77 9.78
N PHE A 50 10.87 -3.17 8.60
CA PHE A 50 10.35 -1.79 8.46
C PHE A 50 8.91 -1.68 8.97
N TYR A 51 8.07 -2.65 8.62
CA TYR A 51 6.69 -2.72 9.06
C TYR A 51 6.59 -2.76 10.60
N ARG A 52 7.32 -3.67 11.25
CA ARG A 52 7.35 -3.81 12.72
C ARG A 52 7.86 -2.57 13.44
N ALA A 53 8.79 -1.84 12.83
CA ALA A 53 9.32 -0.61 13.42
C ALA A 53 8.29 0.53 13.49
N HIS A 54 7.23 0.48 12.66
CA HIS A 54 6.21 1.53 12.58
C HIS A 54 4.82 1.08 13.04
N LEU A 55 4.60 -0.23 13.21
CA LEU A 55 3.33 -0.80 13.63
C LEU A 55 3.00 -0.40 15.07
N SER A 56 1.79 0.12 15.30
CA SER A 56 1.30 0.48 16.62
C SER A 56 0.14 -0.40 17.07
N GLY A 57 -0.21 -0.36 18.37
CA GLY A 57 -1.38 -1.05 18.91
C GLY A 57 -2.73 -0.45 18.49
N ASN A 58 -2.74 0.66 17.73
CA ASN A 58 -3.93 1.29 17.16
C ASN A 58 -3.66 1.60 15.69
N HIS A 59 -3.99 0.64 14.82
CA HIS A 59 -3.48 0.55 13.45
C HIS A 59 -4.58 0.44 12.40
N LEU A 60 -4.38 1.13 11.27
CA LEU A 60 -5.17 0.97 10.05
C LEU A 60 -4.28 0.41 8.93
N GLU A 61 -4.66 -0.75 8.40
CA GLU A 61 -4.07 -1.34 7.21
C GLU A 61 -4.88 -0.96 5.98
N VAL A 62 -4.24 -0.37 4.98
CA VAL A 62 -4.87 0.13 3.76
C VAL A 62 -4.37 -0.66 2.55
N GLY A 63 -5.30 -1.15 1.72
CA GLY A 63 -4.98 -2.04 0.60
C GLY A 63 -4.48 -3.38 1.11
N VAL A 64 -5.33 -4.03 1.89
CA VAL A 64 -4.96 -5.18 2.75
C VAL A 64 -4.47 -6.41 1.98
N GLY A 65 -4.86 -6.56 0.70
CA GLY A 65 -4.49 -7.71 -0.12
C GLY A 65 -4.82 -9.04 0.55
N THR A 66 -3.80 -9.83 0.87
CA THR A 66 -3.94 -11.11 1.57
C THR A 66 -3.66 -11.02 3.07
N GLY A 67 -3.26 -9.85 3.57
CA GLY A 67 -2.84 -9.63 4.97
C GLY A 67 -1.48 -10.23 5.32
N PHE A 68 -0.67 -10.61 4.32
CA PHE A 68 0.59 -11.36 4.51
C PHE A 68 1.57 -10.71 5.48
N PHE A 69 1.84 -9.42 5.34
CA PHE A 69 2.81 -8.71 6.21
C PHE A 69 2.26 -8.48 7.61
N LEU A 70 0.98 -8.15 7.71
CA LEU A 70 0.31 -7.93 8.98
C LEU A 70 0.23 -9.21 9.82
N ASP A 71 -0.13 -10.34 9.19
CA ASP A 71 -0.18 -11.66 9.81
C ASP A 71 1.18 -12.14 10.35
N ARG A 72 2.28 -11.71 9.72
CA ARG A 72 3.67 -12.02 10.13
C ARG A 72 4.30 -10.97 11.04
N SER A 73 3.53 -9.98 11.46
CA SER A 73 3.98 -8.92 12.35
C SER A 73 3.36 -9.09 13.74
N THR A 74 4.12 -8.78 14.77
CA THR A 74 3.65 -8.81 16.14
C THR A 74 3.30 -7.39 16.56
N PHE A 75 2.07 -7.18 17.04
CA PHE A 75 1.67 -5.91 17.60
C PHE A 75 2.39 -5.64 18.94
N PRO A 76 2.68 -4.36 19.26
CA PRO A 76 3.29 -4.00 20.54
C PRO A 76 2.35 -4.14 21.75
N THR A 77 1.14 -4.64 21.54
CA THR A 77 0.12 -4.88 22.56
C THR A 77 -0.64 -6.18 22.28
N VAL A 78 -1.12 -6.82 23.33
CA VAL A 78 -1.87 -8.09 23.22
C VAL A 78 -3.24 -7.89 22.55
N GLN A 79 -3.88 -6.75 22.80
CA GLN A 79 -5.18 -6.40 22.23
C GLN A 79 -5.07 -5.12 21.40
N PRO A 80 -4.61 -5.19 20.14
CA PRO A 80 -4.56 -4.04 19.27
C PRO A 80 -5.96 -3.65 18.80
N ARG A 81 -6.17 -2.36 18.61
CA ARG A 81 -7.27 -1.87 17.79
C ARG A 81 -6.81 -1.93 16.32
N LEU A 82 -7.33 -2.90 15.59
CA LEU A 82 -7.00 -3.12 14.18
C LEU A 82 -8.18 -2.76 13.29
N ALA A 83 -7.92 -1.98 12.25
CA ALA A 83 -8.88 -1.71 11.18
C ALA A 83 -8.27 -2.07 9.81
N LEU A 84 -9.12 -2.52 8.91
CA LEU A 84 -8.78 -2.92 7.54
C LEU A 84 -9.56 -2.05 6.57
N LEU A 85 -8.87 -1.44 5.60
CA LEU A 85 -9.49 -0.64 4.56
C LEU A 85 -9.02 -1.10 3.18
N ASP A 86 -9.96 -1.47 2.32
CA ASP A 86 -9.68 -1.85 0.93
C ASP A 86 -10.90 -1.53 0.05
N LEU A 87 -10.66 -1.36 -1.24
CA LEU A 87 -11.75 -1.26 -2.21
C LEU A 87 -12.35 -2.65 -2.50
N ASN A 88 -11.52 -3.70 -2.46
CA ASN A 88 -11.91 -5.07 -2.80
C ASN A 88 -12.43 -5.82 -1.57
N ARG A 89 -13.73 -6.11 -1.59
CA ARG A 89 -14.40 -6.85 -0.51
C ARG A 89 -13.81 -8.24 -0.26
N ASN A 90 -13.38 -8.96 -1.30
CA ASN A 90 -12.76 -10.28 -1.15
C ASN A 90 -11.44 -10.21 -0.37
N CYS A 91 -10.64 -9.15 -0.61
CA CYS A 91 -9.42 -8.92 0.15
C CYS A 91 -9.72 -8.65 1.63
N LEU A 92 -10.73 -7.81 1.91
CA LEU A 92 -11.16 -7.51 3.28
C LEU A 92 -11.62 -8.76 4.03
N GLU A 93 -12.52 -9.55 3.42
CA GLU A 93 -13.06 -10.77 4.03
C GLU A 93 -11.95 -11.80 4.31
N ARG A 94 -11.05 -12.02 3.34
CA ARG A 94 -9.93 -12.94 3.50
C ARG A 94 -8.96 -12.51 4.58
N THR A 95 -8.59 -11.24 4.59
CA THR A 95 -7.65 -10.70 5.58
C THR A 95 -8.28 -10.66 6.97
N ALA A 96 -9.55 -10.29 7.09
CA ALA A 96 -10.27 -10.32 8.36
C ALA A 96 -10.38 -11.76 8.91
N GLN A 97 -10.61 -12.75 8.05
CA GLN A 97 -10.62 -14.15 8.45
C GLN A 97 -9.24 -14.62 8.94
N ARG A 98 -8.16 -14.24 8.23
CA ARG A 98 -6.77 -14.56 8.63
C ARG A 98 -6.41 -13.96 9.98
N LEU A 99 -6.91 -12.76 10.27
CA LEU A 99 -6.62 -11.98 11.48
C LEU A 99 -7.79 -11.98 12.48
N ALA A 100 -8.68 -12.98 12.41
CA ALA A 100 -9.91 -13.04 13.21
C ALA A 100 -9.66 -12.95 14.74
N HIS A 101 -8.50 -13.44 15.20
CA HIS A 101 -8.10 -13.35 16.60
C HIS A 101 -7.90 -11.91 17.11
N TYR A 102 -7.69 -10.93 16.21
CA TYR A 102 -7.65 -9.49 16.56
C TYR A 102 -9.01 -8.79 16.39
N GLN A 103 -10.03 -9.47 15.87
CA GLN A 103 -11.37 -8.91 15.63
C GLN A 103 -11.34 -7.57 14.86
N PRO A 104 -10.73 -7.51 13.66
CA PRO A 104 -10.52 -6.26 12.94
C PRO A 104 -11.84 -5.63 12.51
N THR A 105 -11.92 -4.30 12.61
CA THR A 105 -12.99 -3.52 11.99
C THR A 105 -12.73 -3.37 10.50
N ILE A 106 -13.77 -3.54 9.66
CA ILE A 106 -13.65 -3.54 8.19
C ILE A 106 -14.29 -2.28 7.62
N TYR A 107 -13.56 -1.59 6.73
CA TYR A 107 -14.05 -0.45 5.96
C TYR A 107 -13.83 -0.71 4.47
N GLN A 108 -14.89 -0.66 3.67
CA GLN A 108 -14.78 -0.72 2.22
C GLN A 108 -14.80 0.69 1.65
N ALA A 109 -13.68 1.15 1.11
CA ALA A 109 -13.55 2.49 0.55
C ALA A 109 -12.47 2.55 -0.55
N ASN A 110 -12.66 3.52 -1.48
CA ASN A 110 -11.66 3.87 -2.47
C ASN A 110 -10.80 5.02 -1.94
N ILE A 111 -9.52 4.78 -1.68
CA ILE A 111 -8.59 5.79 -1.15
C ILE A 111 -8.29 6.94 -2.11
N LEU A 112 -8.63 6.80 -3.40
CA LEU A 112 -8.54 7.88 -4.36
C LEU A 112 -9.65 8.92 -4.20
N ASN A 113 -10.66 8.64 -3.39
CA ASN A 113 -11.74 9.54 -3.00
C ASN A 113 -11.59 9.93 -1.52
N PRO A 114 -12.19 11.04 -1.07
CA PRO A 114 -12.30 11.34 0.36
C PRO A 114 -12.87 10.17 1.15
N ILE A 115 -12.28 9.87 2.30
CA ILE A 115 -12.65 8.70 3.11
C ILE A 115 -13.61 9.14 4.20
N GLU A 116 -14.89 8.83 4.00
CA GLU A 116 -15.97 9.20 4.93
C GLU A 116 -16.26 8.05 5.90
N ILE A 117 -15.32 7.76 6.81
CA ILE A 117 -15.53 6.77 7.88
C ILE A 117 -15.54 7.45 9.25
N GLN A 118 -16.55 7.13 10.05
CA GLN A 118 -16.60 7.61 11.44
C GLN A 118 -15.82 6.63 12.33
N THR A 119 -14.59 6.99 12.65
CA THR A 119 -13.72 6.17 13.48
C THR A 119 -12.77 7.06 14.28
N PRO A 120 -12.42 6.69 15.52
CA PRO A 120 -11.34 7.37 16.22
C PRO A 120 -10.03 7.23 15.43
N ALA A 121 -9.23 8.30 15.40
CA ALA A 121 -7.98 8.33 14.66
C ALA A 121 -6.97 7.26 15.14
N PHE A 122 -6.09 6.85 14.22
CA PHE A 122 -5.10 5.80 14.41
C PHE A 122 -3.72 6.38 14.79
N ASN A 123 -2.90 5.57 15.44
CA ASN A 123 -1.51 5.92 15.73
C ASN A 123 -0.58 5.55 14.56
N SER A 124 -0.97 4.55 13.76
CA SER A 124 -0.25 4.17 12.54
C SER A 124 -1.21 3.78 11.42
N VAL A 125 -0.85 4.16 10.19
CA VAL A 125 -1.53 3.79 8.94
C VAL A 125 -0.50 3.21 7.99
N CYS A 126 -0.77 2.03 7.43
CA CYS A 126 0.11 1.38 6.47
C CYS A 126 -0.50 1.32 5.07
N LEU A 127 0.34 1.59 4.04
CA LEU A 127 0.04 1.35 2.62
C LEU A 127 1.14 0.47 2.03
N ASN A 128 1.03 -0.83 2.22
CA ASN A 128 2.07 -1.74 1.75
C ASN A 128 1.70 -2.34 0.39
N TYR A 129 2.52 -2.06 -0.64
CA TYR A 129 2.31 -2.50 -2.02
C TYR A 129 0.99 -2.02 -2.67
N VAL A 130 0.56 -0.79 -2.35
CA VAL A 130 -0.68 -0.18 -2.87
C VAL A 130 -0.40 0.83 -3.98
N LEU A 131 0.52 1.78 -3.75
CA LEU A 131 0.67 2.98 -4.59
C LEU A 131 0.99 2.67 -6.05
N HIS A 132 1.78 1.64 -6.34
CA HIS A 132 2.13 1.26 -7.71
C HIS A 132 0.97 0.64 -8.50
N CYS A 133 -0.12 0.26 -7.83
CA CYS A 133 -1.35 -0.22 -8.46
C CYS A 133 -2.36 0.90 -8.70
N LEU A 134 -2.19 2.07 -8.08
CA LEU A 134 -3.09 3.19 -8.26
C LEU A 134 -2.85 3.90 -9.61
N PRO A 135 -3.92 4.32 -10.30
CA PRO A 135 -3.79 5.02 -11.57
C PRO A 135 -3.10 6.38 -11.42
N GLY A 136 -2.45 6.83 -12.49
CA GLY A 136 -1.75 8.11 -12.55
C GLY A 136 -0.28 8.03 -12.12
N SER A 137 0.30 9.18 -11.84
CA SER A 137 1.65 9.39 -11.30
C SER A 137 1.57 10.01 -9.90
N PHE A 138 2.68 10.21 -9.19
CA PHE A 138 2.64 10.74 -7.83
C PHE A 138 1.94 12.10 -7.68
N PRO A 139 2.03 13.07 -8.62
CA PRO A 139 1.21 14.27 -8.57
C PRO A 139 -0.30 14.01 -8.51
N GLU A 140 -0.76 12.93 -9.14
CA GLU A 140 -2.17 12.56 -9.22
C GLU A 140 -2.59 11.62 -8.08
N LYS A 141 -1.82 10.57 -7.84
CA LYS A 141 -2.12 9.56 -6.80
C LYS A 141 -1.72 9.99 -5.39
N GLY A 142 -0.85 11.00 -5.25
CA GLY A 142 -0.43 11.55 -3.95
C GLY A 142 -1.57 12.12 -3.10
N LYS A 143 -2.73 12.43 -3.71
CA LYS A 143 -3.94 12.81 -2.99
C LYS A 143 -4.39 11.77 -1.93
N VAL A 144 -3.97 10.50 -2.06
CA VAL A 144 -4.26 9.48 -1.04
C VAL A 144 -3.70 9.85 0.32
N PHE A 145 -2.57 10.56 0.36
CA PHE A 145 -1.99 11.04 1.62
C PHE A 145 -2.85 12.12 2.27
N ALA A 146 -3.45 13.02 1.47
CA ALA A 146 -4.44 13.99 1.96
C ALA A 146 -5.67 13.30 2.54
N HIS A 147 -6.16 12.23 1.88
CA HIS A 147 -7.34 11.49 2.32
C HIS A 147 -7.07 10.64 3.58
N LEU A 148 -5.85 10.15 3.76
CA LEU A 148 -5.48 9.31 4.92
C LEU A 148 -5.00 10.13 6.12
N ARG A 149 -4.47 11.34 5.90
CA ARG A 149 -3.99 12.22 6.97
C ARG A 149 -5.02 12.48 8.09
N PRO A 150 -6.31 12.74 7.79
CA PRO A 150 -7.31 12.96 8.83
C PRO A 150 -7.60 11.73 9.70
N LEU A 151 -7.22 10.53 9.25
CA LEU A 151 -7.39 9.28 10.00
C LEU A 151 -6.24 9.04 10.99
N LEU A 152 -5.20 9.86 10.97
CA LEU A 152 -4.06 9.79 11.89
C LEU A 152 -4.24 10.78 13.04
N LYS A 153 -3.82 10.36 14.23
CA LYS A 153 -3.66 11.25 15.38
C LYS A 153 -2.47 12.19 15.18
N PRO A 154 -2.43 13.36 15.83
CA PRO A 154 -1.21 14.16 15.90
C PRO A 154 -0.02 13.32 16.37
N GLY A 155 1.11 13.39 15.65
CA GLY A 155 2.29 12.55 15.85
C GLY A 155 2.15 11.11 15.33
N GLY A 156 1.02 10.73 14.78
CA GLY A 156 0.80 9.43 14.15
C GLY A 156 1.68 9.24 12.91
N VAL A 157 1.99 7.99 12.57
CA VAL A 157 2.86 7.63 11.45
C VAL A 157 2.07 7.02 10.30
N LEU A 158 2.29 7.53 9.09
CA LEU A 158 1.92 6.87 7.84
C LEU A 158 3.18 6.22 7.27
N PHE A 159 3.10 4.95 6.89
CA PHE A 159 4.26 4.22 6.35
C PHE A 159 3.82 3.20 5.30
N GLY A 160 4.78 2.65 4.56
CA GLY A 160 4.49 1.63 3.59
C GLY A 160 5.65 1.28 2.68
N ALA A 161 5.34 0.49 1.65
CA ALA A 161 6.27 0.10 0.60
C ALA A 161 5.62 0.21 -0.77
N THR A 162 6.38 0.63 -1.78
CA THR A 162 5.89 0.66 -3.16
C THR A 162 7.00 0.34 -4.15
N VAL A 163 6.64 -0.30 -5.27
CA VAL A 163 7.57 -0.61 -6.36
C VAL A 163 7.69 0.63 -7.26
N LEU A 164 8.91 1.16 -7.40
CA LEU A 164 9.21 2.28 -8.28
C LEU A 164 9.69 1.83 -9.66
N HIS A 165 9.41 2.64 -10.67
CA HIS A 165 9.90 2.47 -12.03
C HIS A 165 11.15 3.30 -12.30
N GLY A 166 11.13 4.58 -11.94
CA GLY A 166 12.24 5.53 -12.10
C GLY A 166 13.13 5.61 -10.86
N GLY A 167 14.38 6.09 -11.03
CA GLY A 167 15.30 6.34 -9.94
C GLY A 167 15.84 5.09 -9.21
N VAL A 168 15.60 3.88 -9.73
CA VAL A 168 16.01 2.60 -9.13
C VAL A 168 16.76 1.72 -10.11
N GLN A 169 17.67 0.88 -9.61
CA GLN A 169 18.40 -0.07 -10.44
C GLN A 169 17.54 -1.32 -10.69
N ARG A 170 17.09 -1.48 -11.93
CA ARG A 170 16.28 -2.61 -12.39
C ARG A 170 17.13 -3.61 -13.16
N ASN A 171 17.16 -4.86 -12.74
CA ASN A 171 17.72 -5.96 -13.50
C ASN A 171 16.82 -6.27 -14.73
N ALA A 172 17.31 -7.10 -15.67
CA ALA A 172 16.55 -7.43 -16.88
C ALA A 172 15.19 -8.10 -16.59
N PRO A 173 15.09 -9.08 -15.68
CA PRO A 173 13.79 -9.62 -15.26
C PRO A 173 12.83 -8.56 -14.70
N ALA A 174 13.31 -7.63 -13.86
CA ALA A 174 12.47 -6.55 -13.31
C ALA A 174 11.94 -5.63 -14.42
N ARG A 175 12.77 -5.25 -15.39
CA ARG A 175 12.34 -4.42 -16.52
C ARG A 175 11.24 -5.10 -17.35
N LEU A 176 11.44 -6.38 -17.69
CA LEU A 176 10.48 -7.13 -18.49
C LEU A 176 9.16 -7.35 -17.75
N PHE A 177 9.23 -7.78 -16.50
CA PHE A 177 8.05 -8.07 -15.69
C PHE A 177 7.26 -6.80 -15.36
N MET A 178 7.94 -5.71 -15.01
CA MET A 178 7.30 -4.42 -14.75
C MET A 178 6.62 -3.86 -16.01
N ARG A 179 7.25 -3.99 -17.18
CA ARG A 179 6.62 -3.63 -18.46
C ARG A 179 5.35 -4.45 -18.71
N TRP A 180 5.41 -5.77 -18.50
CA TRP A 180 4.25 -6.65 -18.65
C TRP A 180 3.12 -6.27 -17.68
N LEU A 181 3.42 -6.01 -16.40
CA LEU A 181 2.44 -5.57 -15.40
C LEU A 181 1.78 -4.24 -15.77
N ASN A 182 2.56 -3.27 -16.26
CA ASN A 182 2.03 -1.98 -16.73
C ASN A 182 1.16 -2.14 -18.00
N THR A 183 1.56 -2.99 -18.96
CA THR A 183 0.76 -3.28 -20.15
C THR A 183 -0.57 -3.94 -19.80
N ARG A 184 -0.59 -4.76 -18.74
CA ARG A 184 -1.81 -5.42 -18.24
C ARG A 184 -2.60 -4.55 -17.25
N GLN A 185 -2.17 -3.31 -17.02
CA GLN A 185 -2.79 -2.37 -16.07
C GLN A 185 -2.91 -2.92 -14.63
N VAL A 186 -2.10 -3.93 -14.29
CA VAL A 186 -1.93 -4.40 -12.90
C VAL A 186 -1.10 -3.38 -12.11
N PHE A 187 -0.07 -2.82 -12.75
CA PHE A 187 0.67 -1.67 -12.24
C PHE A 187 0.35 -0.42 -13.06
N SER A 188 0.44 0.73 -12.41
CA SER A 188 0.38 2.06 -13.02
C SER A 188 1.53 2.92 -12.49
N ASN A 189 2.76 2.37 -12.54
CA ASN A 189 3.95 3.00 -11.94
C ASN A 189 5.00 3.45 -12.96
N ALA A 190 4.67 3.47 -14.26
CA ALA A 190 5.63 3.80 -15.32
C ALA A 190 6.31 5.18 -15.16
N ARG A 191 5.68 6.10 -14.42
CA ARG A 191 6.18 7.45 -14.10
C ARG A 191 6.49 7.64 -12.62
N ASP A 192 6.50 6.54 -11.83
CA ASP A 192 6.77 6.61 -10.40
C ASP A 192 8.27 6.53 -10.13
N ASP A 193 8.80 7.56 -9.48
CA ASP A 193 10.18 7.63 -9.02
C ASP A 193 10.25 8.06 -7.55
N ARG A 194 11.46 8.07 -7.01
CA ARG A 194 11.70 8.43 -5.61
C ARG A 194 11.33 9.89 -5.32
N ASP A 195 11.72 10.80 -6.19
CA ASP A 195 11.57 12.22 -5.94
C ASP A 195 10.09 12.64 -6.00
N GLY A 196 9.33 12.06 -6.92
CA GLY A 196 7.88 12.22 -6.97
C GLY A 196 7.18 11.66 -5.71
N LEU A 197 7.64 10.52 -5.19
CA LEU A 197 7.12 9.98 -3.93
C LEU A 197 7.43 10.91 -2.74
N VAL A 198 8.68 11.39 -2.62
CA VAL A 198 9.07 12.32 -1.57
C VAL A 198 8.23 13.59 -1.64
N ALA A 199 8.14 14.21 -2.81
CA ALA A 199 7.35 15.43 -3.00
C ALA A 199 5.86 15.24 -2.63
N ALA A 200 5.27 14.09 -3.00
CA ALA A 200 3.88 13.79 -2.66
C ALA A 200 3.67 13.56 -1.15
N LEU A 201 4.63 12.95 -0.47
CA LEU A 201 4.57 12.76 0.98
C LEU A 201 4.72 14.07 1.74
N GLU A 202 5.71 14.92 1.37
CA GLU A 202 6.03 16.19 2.03
C GLU A 202 4.91 17.24 1.92
N GLN A 203 4.00 17.10 0.94
CA GLN A 203 2.81 17.94 0.86
C GLN A 203 1.84 17.74 2.03
N HIS A 204 1.90 16.60 2.71
CA HIS A 204 0.90 16.20 3.70
C HIS A 204 1.47 15.75 5.04
N LEU A 205 2.76 15.38 5.07
CA LEU A 205 3.42 14.77 6.22
C LEU A 205 4.74 15.50 6.52
N SER A 206 5.14 15.45 7.78
CA SER A 206 6.47 15.86 8.28
C SER A 206 7.37 14.65 8.49
N ASP A 207 8.66 14.87 8.76
CA ASP A 207 9.66 13.82 9.06
C ASP A 207 9.68 12.70 7.99
N VAL A 208 9.51 13.08 6.73
CA VAL A 208 9.45 12.14 5.61
C VAL A 208 10.79 11.42 5.44
N GLN A 209 10.73 10.09 5.41
CA GLN A 209 11.87 9.22 5.13
C GLN A 209 11.53 8.26 3.99
N VAL A 210 12.44 8.12 3.03
CA VAL A 210 12.31 7.18 1.91
C VAL A 210 13.62 6.43 1.71
N HIS A 211 13.60 5.12 1.94
CA HIS A 211 14.72 4.21 1.78
C HIS A 211 14.51 3.28 0.59
N LEU A 212 15.47 3.20 -0.33
CA LEU A 212 15.41 2.31 -1.48
C LEU A 212 16.06 0.96 -1.15
N VAL A 213 15.31 -0.12 -1.44
CA VAL A 213 15.82 -1.49 -1.39
C VAL A 213 15.47 -2.17 -2.72
N GLY A 214 16.45 -2.34 -3.60
CA GLY A 214 16.20 -2.79 -4.96
C GLY A 214 15.29 -1.85 -5.73
N CYS A 215 14.14 -2.35 -6.20
CA CYS A 215 13.12 -1.56 -6.88
C CYS A 215 12.05 -0.99 -5.94
N VAL A 216 12.15 -1.25 -4.64
CA VAL A 216 11.13 -0.88 -3.65
C VAL A 216 11.58 0.33 -2.85
N ALA A 217 10.68 1.30 -2.71
CA ALA A 217 10.79 2.38 -1.75
C ALA A 217 10.04 1.99 -0.47
N LEU A 218 10.73 1.96 0.66
CA LEU A 218 10.16 1.92 2.00
C LEU A 218 10.03 3.37 2.46
N PHE A 219 8.84 3.80 2.82
CA PHE A 219 8.57 5.20 3.15
C PHE A 219 7.81 5.35 4.46
N SER A 220 8.06 6.44 5.17
CA SER A 220 7.30 6.87 6.34
C SER A 220 7.25 8.39 6.43
N GLY A 221 6.24 8.90 7.16
CA GLY A 221 6.11 10.31 7.51
C GLY A 221 5.13 10.46 8.68
N ARG A 222 5.13 11.63 9.34
CA ARG A 222 4.30 11.91 10.51
C ARG A 222 3.30 13.04 10.23
N VAL A 223 2.21 13.04 10.99
CA VAL A 223 1.20 14.11 11.00
C VAL A 223 1.47 15.08 12.14
#